data_808dc0c9cbc4a7b0ea83d69522102520
#
_entry.id   808dc0c9cbc4a7b0ea83d69522102520
#
_cell.length_a   1.000
_cell.length_b   1.000
_cell.length_c   1.000
_cell.angle_alpha   90.00
_cell.angle_beta   90.00
_cell.angle_gamma   90.00
#
_symmetry.space_group_name_H-M   'P 1'
#
loop_
_entity.id
_entity.type
_entity.pdbx_description
1 polymer ?
#
loop_
_entity_poly.entity_id
_entity_poly.type
_entity_poly.pdbx_seq_one_letter_code
_entity_poly.pdbx_strand_id
1 'polypeptide(L)'
;SDPAWQGLRRYIENVLCVEDWFEVFIAQDVVLDTLVYDLIYRQFDEAITEQGGSDLAMLIEVMQEWYEDGSRWVNATLKTAVGESEHNRETISRWVAEWQEKAVADLTPLAELAVGEGAIDVCVEVLNKRLAKAGL
;
A
#
# COMPACT_ATOMS: atom_id res chain seq x y z
N SER A 1 11.88 20.26 -2.81
CA SER A 1 10.81 19.25 -3.01
C SER A 1 9.62 19.56 -2.11
N ASP A 2 8.41 19.29 -2.56
CA ASP A 2 7.19 19.53 -1.80
C ASP A 2 7.23 18.76 -0.47
N PRO A 3 6.88 19.39 0.68
CA PRO A 3 6.87 18.74 1.99
C PRO A 3 5.99 17.48 2.06
N ALA A 4 4.95 17.36 1.23
CA ALA A 4 4.05 16.21 1.18
C ALA A 4 4.77 14.88 0.84
N TRP A 5 5.91 14.94 0.12
CA TRP A 5 6.72 13.77 -0.21
C TRP A 5 7.64 13.31 0.92
N GLN A 6 7.85 14.11 1.95
CA GLN A 6 8.80 13.78 3.02
C GLN A 6 8.32 12.60 3.88
N GLY A 7 7.01 12.42 4.02
CA GLY A 7 6.45 11.26 4.71
C GLY A 7 6.78 9.96 3.99
N LEU A 8 6.47 9.85 2.70
CA LEU A 8 6.80 8.68 1.89
C LEU A 8 8.31 8.37 1.92
N ARG A 9 9.16 9.39 1.80
CA ARG A 9 10.61 9.23 1.91
C ARG A 9 11.01 8.63 3.25
N ARG A 10 10.51 9.17 4.36
CA ARG A 10 10.79 8.67 5.71
C ARG A 10 10.33 7.23 5.90
N TYR A 11 9.16 6.89 5.38
CA TYR A 11 8.66 5.52 5.41
C TYR A 11 9.65 4.55 4.72
N ILE A 12 10.08 4.88 3.50
CA ILE A 12 11.03 4.05 2.74
C ILE A 12 12.37 3.96 3.46
N GLU A 13 12.89 5.06 4.01
CA GLU A 13 14.13 5.07 4.81
C GLU A 13 14.02 4.15 6.04
N ASN A 14 12.85 4.11 6.70
CA ASN A 14 12.60 3.19 7.81
C ASN A 14 12.56 1.72 7.35
N VAL A 15 11.96 1.42 6.21
CA VAL A 15 11.96 0.06 5.64
C VAL A 15 13.39 -0.42 5.33
N LEU A 16 14.27 0.45 4.85
CA LEU A 16 15.67 0.13 4.57
C LEU A 16 16.48 -0.20 5.83
N CYS A 17 15.99 0.14 7.02
CA CYS A 17 16.62 -0.16 8.30
C CYS A 17 16.14 -1.49 8.93
N VAL A 18 15.15 -2.16 8.31
CA VAL A 18 14.63 -3.43 8.83
C VAL A 18 15.57 -4.57 8.47
N GLU A 19 15.87 -5.42 9.45
CA GLU A 19 16.78 -6.56 9.26
C GLU A 19 16.06 -7.83 8.80
N ASP A 20 14.81 -8.05 9.21
CA ASP A 20 14.01 -9.21 8.83
C ASP A 20 13.39 -9.01 7.45
N TRP A 21 13.76 -9.86 6.50
CA TRP A 21 13.28 -9.76 5.11
C TRP A 21 11.75 -9.93 4.99
N PHE A 22 11.13 -10.72 5.88
CA PHE A 22 9.68 -10.91 5.82
C PHE A 22 8.93 -9.69 6.39
N GLU A 23 9.52 -9.02 7.39
CA GLU A 23 9.01 -7.72 7.84
C GLU A 23 9.12 -6.67 6.72
N VAL A 24 10.22 -6.65 5.95
CA VAL A 24 10.34 -5.79 4.75
C VAL A 24 9.23 -6.11 3.74
N PHE A 25 8.98 -7.39 3.46
CA PHE A 25 7.88 -7.82 2.59
C PHE A 25 6.52 -7.31 3.09
N ILE A 26 6.25 -7.39 4.40
CA ILE A 26 5.02 -6.83 4.98
C ILE A 26 4.95 -5.31 4.82
N ALA A 27 6.02 -4.61 5.18
CA ALA A 27 6.05 -3.15 5.12
C ALA A 27 5.91 -2.61 3.69
N GLN A 28 6.61 -3.21 2.73
CA GLN A 28 6.64 -2.76 1.34
C GLN A 28 5.51 -3.37 0.52
N ASP A 29 5.52 -4.69 0.30
CA ASP A 29 4.65 -5.31 -0.70
C ASP A 29 3.19 -5.46 -0.22
N VAL A 30 2.97 -5.63 1.08
CA VAL A 30 1.63 -5.75 1.64
C VAL A 30 1.04 -4.37 1.99
N VAL A 31 1.75 -3.56 2.77
CA VAL A 31 1.22 -2.29 3.28
C VAL A 31 1.43 -1.15 2.29
N LEU A 32 2.68 -0.78 2.00
CA LEU A 32 2.98 0.41 1.19
C LEU A 32 2.40 0.30 -0.22
N ASP A 33 2.67 -0.79 -0.92
CA ASP A 33 2.22 -0.97 -2.30
C ASP A 33 0.70 -0.93 -2.41
N THR A 34 -0.04 -1.57 -1.48
CA THR A 34 -1.50 -1.50 -1.47
C THR A 34 -2.01 -0.07 -1.37
N LEU A 35 -1.46 0.73 -0.46
CA LEU A 35 -1.89 2.11 -0.25
C LEU A 35 -1.50 3.01 -1.42
N VAL A 36 -0.27 2.92 -1.90
CA VAL A 36 0.25 3.76 -2.99
C VAL A 36 -0.42 3.43 -4.32
N TYR A 37 -0.62 2.16 -4.63
CA TYR A 37 -1.27 1.76 -5.87
C TYR A 37 -2.76 2.14 -5.89
N ASP A 38 -3.48 1.96 -4.78
CA ASP A 38 -4.85 2.43 -4.69
C ASP A 38 -4.96 3.95 -4.83
N LEU A 39 -4.06 4.68 -4.18
CA LEU A 39 -4.01 6.14 -4.27
C LEU A 39 -3.74 6.62 -5.69
N ILE A 40 -2.72 6.07 -6.37
CA ILE A 40 -2.25 6.56 -7.66
C ILE A 40 -3.04 5.96 -8.82
N TYR A 41 -3.19 4.63 -8.86
CA TYR A 41 -3.76 3.95 -10.02
C TYR A 41 -5.29 3.84 -10.00
N ARG A 42 -5.94 4.21 -8.93
CA ARG A 42 -7.39 4.31 -8.86
C ARG A 42 -7.86 5.73 -8.56
N GLN A 43 -7.58 6.24 -7.36
CA GLN A 43 -8.15 7.52 -6.92
C GLN A 43 -7.60 8.72 -7.71
N PHE A 44 -6.29 8.78 -7.92
CA PHE A 44 -5.68 9.87 -8.70
C PHE A 44 -6.03 9.75 -10.18
N ASP A 45 -6.07 8.52 -10.74
CA ASP A 45 -6.50 8.28 -12.12
C ASP A 45 -7.94 8.73 -12.36
N GLU A 46 -8.87 8.39 -11.47
CA GLU A 46 -10.25 8.88 -11.50
C GLU A 46 -10.30 10.41 -11.50
N ALA A 47 -9.55 11.05 -10.60
CA ALA A 47 -9.52 12.51 -10.47
C ALA A 47 -8.96 13.21 -11.72
N ILE A 48 -7.92 12.69 -12.36
CA ILE A 48 -7.36 13.28 -13.59
C ILE A 48 -8.21 12.98 -14.83
N THR A 49 -8.85 11.83 -14.90
CA THR A 49 -9.74 11.47 -16.00
C THR A 49 -10.93 12.42 -16.07
N GLU A 50 -11.52 12.77 -14.93
CA GLU A 50 -12.57 13.79 -14.83
C GLU A 50 -12.12 15.17 -15.34
N GLN A 51 -10.81 15.47 -15.29
CA GLN A 51 -10.21 16.70 -15.78
C GLN A 51 -9.72 16.62 -17.25
N GLY A 52 -9.94 15.50 -17.96
CA GLY A 52 -9.58 15.31 -19.36
C GLY A 52 -8.20 14.72 -19.62
N GLY A 53 -7.59 14.06 -18.65
CA GLY A 53 -6.25 13.43 -18.72
C GLY A 53 -6.22 12.04 -19.37
N SER A 54 -6.92 11.81 -20.48
CA SER A 54 -7.07 10.48 -21.10
C SER A 54 -5.75 9.81 -21.54
N ASP A 55 -4.73 10.58 -21.91
CA ASP A 55 -3.46 10.01 -22.37
C ASP A 55 -2.66 9.37 -21.23
N LEU A 56 -2.77 9.92 -20.01
CA LEU A 56 -2.16 9.36 -18.81
C LEU A 56 -2.91 8.11 -18.33
N ALA A 57 -4.23 8.07 -18.49
CA ALA A 57 -5.06 6.92 -18.12
C ALA A 57 -4.63 5.62 -18.83
N MET A 58 -4.27 5.68 -20.13
CA MET A 58 -3.75 4.51 -20.85
C MET A 58 -2.45 3.96 -20.28
N LEU A 59 -1.57 4.84 -19.78
CA LEU A 59 -0.30 4.42 -19.16
C LEU A 59 -0.55 3.76 -17.78
N ILE A 60 -1.48 4.32 -17.04
CA ILE A 60 -1.88 3.82 -15.71
C ILE A 60 -2.52 2.44 -15.82
N GLU A 61 -3.34 2.18 -16.85
CA GLU A 61 -3.98 0.88 -17.08
C GLU A 61 -2.96 -0.27 -17.19
N VAL A 62 -1.87 -0.07 -17.93
CA VAL A 62 -0.78 -1.06 -18.04
C VAL A 62 -0.10 -1.31 -16.69
N MET A 63 0.09 -0.26 -15.89
CA MET A 63 0.69 -0.38 -14.56
C MET A 63 -0.25 -1.10 -13.59
N GLN A 64 -1.56 -0.92 -13.71
CA GLN A 64 -2.56 -1.65 -12.93
C GLN A 64 -2.50 -3.15 -13.20
N GLU A 65 -2.42 -3.58 -14.48
CA GLU A 65 -2.31 -5.00 -14.83
C GLU A 65 -1.06 -5.64 -14.19
N TRP A 66 0.07 -4.97 -14.24
CA TRP A 66 1.31 -5.45 -13.61
C TRP A 66 1.19 -5.56 -12.09
N TYR A 67 0.55 -4.59 -11.46
CA TYR A 67 0.29 -4.65 -10.03
C TYR A 67 -0.63 -5.81 -9.64
N GLU A 68 -1.70 -6.04 -10.40
CA GLU A 68 -2.62 -7.15 -10.15
C GLU A 68 -1.92 -8.49 -10.23
N ASP A 69 -1.05 -8.68 -11.21
CA ASP A 69 -0.25 -9.91 -11.36
C ASP A 69 0.73 -10.10 -10.20
N GLY A 70 1.47 -9.08 -9.81
CA GLY A 70 2.34 -9.11 -8.65
C GLY A 70 1.58 -9.34 -7.35
N SER A 71 0.43 -8.73 -7.17
CA SER A 71 -0.44 -8.87 -6.02
C SER A 71 -0.91 -10.29 -5.77
N ARG A 72 -1.13 -11.09 -6.82
CA ARG A 72 -1.52 -12.51 -6.66
C ARG A 72 -0.45 -13.29 -5.92
N TRP A 73 0.81 -13.10 -6.29
CA TRP A 73 1.93 -13.74 -5.61
C TRP A 73 2.06 -13.26 -4.16
N VAL A 74 2.00 -11.96 -3.93
CA VAL A 74 2.06 -11.36 -2.58
C VAL A 74 0.93 -11.89 -1.70
N ASN A 75 -0.29 -11.95 -2.19
CA ASN A 75 -1.44 -12.47 -1.45
C ASN A 75 -1.31 -13.97 -1.13
N ALA A 76 -0.81 -14.77 -2.07
CA ALA A 76 -0.58 -16.20 -1.86
C ALA A 76 0.51 -16.43 -0.81
N THR A 77 1.61 -15.70 -0.87
CA THR A 77 2.71 -15.76 0.08
C THR A 77 2.25 -15.36 1.50
N LEU A 78 1.54 -14.25 1.61
CA LEU A 78 1.00 -13.78 2.88
C LEU A 78 0.05 -14.82 3.50
N LYS A 79 -0.91 -15.31 2.72
CA LYS A 79 -1.88 -16.31 3.17
C LYS A 79 -1.21 -17.59 3.65
N THR A 80 -0.20 -18.07 2.93
CA THR A 80 0.56 -19.26 3.30
C THR A 80 1.30 -19.04 4.62
N ALA A 81 2.02 -17.95 4.77
CA ALA A 81 2.77 -17.63 5.98
C ALA A 81 1.85 -17.48 7.22
N VAL A 82 0.70 -16.81 7.06
CA VAL A 82 -0.31 -16.66 8.12
C VAL A 82 -0.91 -18.01 8.53
N GLY A 83 -1.12 -18.91 7.57
CA GLY A 83 -1.70 -20.23 7.79
C GLY A 83 -0.75 -21.27 8.38
N GLU A 84 0.55 -21.02 8.35
CA GLU A 84 1.58 -21.98 8.71
C GLU A 84 1.67 -22.23 10.22
N SER A 85 1.48 -21.21 11.05
CA SER A 85 1.43 -21.31 12.51
C SER A 85 0.75 -20.10 13.16
N GLU A 86 0.25 -20.30 14.40
CA GLU A 86 -0.29 -19.20 15.21
C GLU A 86 0.79 -18.15 15.52
N HIS A 87 2.02 -18.59 15.78
CA HIS A 87 3.15 -17.68 16.00
C HIS A 87 3.41 -16.76 14.79
N ASN A 88 3.37 -17.32 13.58
CA ASN A 88 3.49 -16.51 12.35
C ASN A 88 2.34 -15.51 12.24
N ARG A 89 1.11 -15.95 12.49
CA ARG A 89 -0.06 -15.08 12.46
C ARG A 89 0.07 -13.89 13.41
N GLU A 90 0.43 -14.15 14.67
CA GLU A 90 0.62 -13.11 15.68
C GLU A 90 1.74 -12.14 15.29
N THR A 91 2.88 -12.64 14.81
CA THR A 91 4.02 -11.83 14.40
C THR A 91 3.66 -10.95 13.20
N ILE A 92 3.05 -11.53 12.17
CA ILE A 92 2.62 -10.81 10.97
C ILE A 92 1.56 -9.76 11.32
N SER A 93 0.58 -10.10 12.17
CA SER A 93 -0.46 -9.15 12.62
C SER A 93 0.14 -7.93 13.31
N ARG A 94 1.15 -8.14 14.14
CA ARG A 94 1.87 -7.05 14.81
C ARG A 94 2.60 -6.16 13.81
N TRP A 95 3.38 -6.74 12.89
CA TRP A 95 4.08 -5.97 11.85
C TRP A 95 3.11 -5.19 10.96
N VAL A 96 2.01 -5.81 10.54
CA VAL A 96 0.97 -5.13 9.75
C VAL A 96 0.44 -3.91 10.51
N ALA A 97 0.07 -4.06 11.78
CA ALA A 97 -0.46 -2.96 12.59
C ALA A 97 0.54 -1.80 12.72
N GLU A 98 1.80 -2.12 13.02
CA GLU A 98 2.88 -1.13 13.19
C GLU A 98 3.17 -0.38 11.87
N TRP A 99 3.31 -1.10 10.76
CA TRP A 99 3.61 -0.51 9.47
C TRP A 99 2.41 0.22 8.85
N GLN A 100 1.19 -0.25 9.08
CA GLN A 100 -0.02 0.47 8.68
C GLN A 100 -0.16 1.81 9.40
N GLU A 101 0.10 1.87 10.71
CA GLU A 101 0.08 3.11 11.48
C GLU A 101 1.12 4.12 10.93
N LYS A 102 2.35 3.67 10.69
CA LYS A 102 3.41 4.49 10.09
C LYS A 102 3.03 4.96 8.68
N ALA A 103 2.50 4.06 7.84
CA ALA A 103 2.12 4.38 6.47
C ALA A 103 1.00 5.43 6.42
N VAL A 104 -0.02 5.30 7.25
CA VAL A 104 -1.12 6.28 7.33
C VAL A 104 -0.57 7.65 7.73
N ALA A 105 0.25 7.73 8.79
CA ALA A 105 0.84 8.98 9.23
C ALA A 105 1.73 9.64 8.16
N ASP A 106 2.53 8.85 7.46
CA ASP A 106 3.52 9.32 6.51
C ASP A 106 2.93 9.62 5.11
N LEU A 107 1.87 8.92 4.69
CA LEU A 107 1.27 9.10 3.37
C LEU A 107 0.09 10.09 3.34
N THR A 108 -0.51 10.42 4.47
CA THR A 108 -1.66 11.35 4.53
C THR A 108 -1.38 12.67 3.81
N PRO A 109 -0.24 13.37 4.03
CA PRO A 109 0.03 14.63 3.33
C PRO A 109 0.13 14.47 1.80
N LEU A 110 0.66 13.34 1.33
CA LEU A 110 0.74 13.04 -0.10
C LEU A 110 -0.64 12.72 -0.69
N ALA A 111 -1.44 11.95 0.03
CA ALA A 111 -2.79 11.61 -0.39
C ALA A 111 -3.70 12.84 -0.49
N GLU A 112 -3.63 13.74 0.47
CA GLU A 112 -4.36 15.00 0.45
C GLU A 112 -3.92 15.92 -0.70
N LEU A 113 -2.61 15.97 -0.99
CA LEU A 113 -2.08 16.75 -2.11
C LEU A 113 -2.54 16.19 -3.47
N ALA A 114 -2.54 14.87 -3.62
CA ALA A 114 -2.82 14.20 -4.90
C ALA A 114 -4.30 14.12 -5.22
N VAL A 115 -5.15 13.87 -4.22
CA VAL A 115 -6.58 13.56 -4.40
C VAL A 115 -7.46 14.47 -3.55
N GLY A 116 -7.16 14.58 -2.26
CA GLY A 116 -7.93 15.38 -1.31
C GLY A 116 -8.10 14.71 0.05
N GLU A 117 -8.83 15.39 0.93
CA GLU A 117 -9.12 14.93 2.28
C GLU A 117 -9.85 13.58 2.27
N GLY A 118 -9.46 12.68 3.16
CA GLY A 118 -10.07 11.35 3.30
C GLY A 118 -9.56 10.29 2.29
N ALA A 119 -8.71 10.65 1.33
CA ALA A 119 -8.19 9.70 0.34
C ALA A 119 -7.45 8.52 0.99
N ILE A 120 -6.68 8.77 2.04
CA ILE A 120 -5.93 7.71 2.75
C ILE A 120 -6.87 6.70 3.42
N ASP A 121 -8.01 7.13 3.94
CA ASP A 121 -8.98 6.24 4.61
C ASP A 121 -9.54 5.20 3.63
N VAL A 122 -9.78 5.61 2.39
CA VAL A 122 -10.21 4.69 1.32
C VAL A 122 -9.13 3.66 1.00
N CYS A 123 -7.86 4.08 0.93
CA CYS A 123 -6.74 3.15 0.74
C CYS A 123 -6.64 2.13 1.90
N VAL A 124 -6.84 2.59 3.13
CA VAL A 124 -6.83 1.73 4.33
C VAL A 124 -7.95 0.69 4.28
N GLU A 125 -9.14 1.05 3.81
CA GLU A 125 -10.23 0.08 3.63
C GLU A 125 -9.85 -1.02 2.63
N VAL A 126 -9.18 -0.67 1.53
CA VAL A 126 -8.69 -1.64 0.54
C VAL A 126 -7.66 -2.58 1.17
N LEU A 127 -6.71 -2.03 1.94
CA LEU A 127 -5.73 -2.82 2.68
C LEU A 127 -6.40 -3.78 3.66
N ASN A 128 -7.33 -3.30 4.48
CA ASN A 128 -8.03 -4.13 5.45
C ASN A 128 -8.82 -5.28 4.79
N LYS A 129 -9.47 -5.05 3.65
CA LYS A 129 -10.13 -6.10 2.88
C LYS A 129 -9.14 -7.15 2.36
N ARG A 130 -7.94 -6.72 1.95
CA ARG A 130 -6.86 -7.61 1.52
C ARG A 130 -6.36 -8.48 2.67
N LEU A 131 -6.10 -7.88 3.83
CA LEU A 131 -5.65 -8.57 5.04
C LEU A 131 -6.65 -9.61 5.52
N ALA A 132 -7.94 -9.26 5.56
CA ALA A 132 -9.01 -10.19 5.94
C ALA A 132 -9.05 -11.44 5.04
N LYS A 133 -8.80 -11.30 3.73
CA LYS A 133 -8.71 -12.45 2.79
C LYS A 133 -7.50 -13.34 3.07
N ALA A 134 -6.45 -12.82 3.69
CA ALA A 134 -5.26 -13.57 4.08
C ALA A 134 -5.40 -14.23 5.47
N GLY A 135 -6.44 -13.90 6.25
CA GLY A 135 -6.71 -14.45 7.59
C GLY A 135 -6.16 -13.59 8.73
N LEU A 136 -5.95 -12.30 8.46
CA LEU A 136 -5.51 -11.30 9.44
C LEU A 136 -6.64 -10.40 9.89
#